data_1392ad8a10ec9a5261198bc3f70e363e
#
_entry.id   1392ad8a10ec9a5261198bc3f70e363e
#
_cell.length_a   1.000
_cell.length_b   1.000
_cell.length_c   1.000
_cell.angle_alpha   90.00
_cell.angle_beta   90.00
_cell.angle_gamma   90.00
#
_symmetry.space_group_name_H-M   'P 1'
#
loop_
_entity.id
_entity.type
_entity.pdbx_description
1 polymer ?
#
loop_
_entity_poly.entity_id
_entity_poly.type
_entity_poly.pdbx_seq_one_letter_code
_entity_poly.pdbx_strand_id
1 'polypeptide(L)'
;MISANNITLRVGKKALFEDVNIKFTEGNCYGLIGANGAGKSTFLKILSGQLEPTKGDIVITPGQRLSFLQQDHFKYDAYTVLDTVIMGNLRLYEIMKEKEAIYAKEDFTDEDGIRASELEGEFAEMNGWEAESDAATLLNGLGIDTEFHYAQMADLTGSMKVKVLLAQALFGNPDILLLDEPTNHLDLPAIEWLGEFLINFDNTVIVVSHDRYFLNKVCTQTADIDYGKIQLYAGNYDFWYESSQLLIKQMKEANKKKEEKIKELQEFISRFSANASKSKQATSRKRALEKIQLDDMRPSSRKYPYIDFRPNREIGNEVLMVENLSKTIDGVKVLDNISFTLGREDKVAFVGANEQAITTFFKIITGEMEPDEGNYKWGITTTQAYFPKDNTQEFDNDLTITDWLTQYSEIKDATYVRGFLGRMLFPGEDGVKRVRVLSGGEKVRCLLSKMMISGANILILDEPTNHLDMESITALNNGLIKFPGVILFTSHDHQFVQSTANRIMEILPNGTMIDKITTYDEYLASDEMAKKRHVFEITEEDAQDN
;
A
#
# COMPACT_ATOMS: atom_id res chain seq x y z
N MET A 1 -14.76 16.85 15.88
CA MET A 1 -15.68 16.11 14.98
C MET A 1 -15.75 16.81 13.63
N ILE A 2 -15.71 16.05 12.55
CA ILE A 2 -15.94 16.55 11.20
C ILE A 2 -17.04 15.69 10.55
N SER A 3 -17.99 16.34 9.88
CA SER A 3 -19.07 15.65 9.17
C SER A 3 -19.21 16.13 7.74
N ALA A 4 -19.44 15.17 6.84
CA ALA A 4 -19.82 15.41 5.46
C ALA A 4 -21.32 15.22 5.31
N ASN A 5 -22.02 16.22 4.76
CA ASN A 5 -23.46 16.21 4.63
C ASN A 5 -23.85 16.31 3.15
N ASN A 6 -24.52 15.30 2.64
CA ASN A 6 -25.00 15.22 1.24
C ASN A 6 -23.93 15.53 0.20
N ILE A 7 -22.70 15.07 0.43
CA ILE A 7 -21.57 15.34 -0.45
C ILE A 7 -21.71 14.53 -1.74
N THR A 8 -21.72 15.25 -2.85
CA THR A 8 -21.70 14.71 -4.21
C THR A 8 -20.55 15.35 -4.97
N LEU A 9 -19.74 14.55 -5.63
CA LEU A 9 -18.69 15.01 -6.53
C LEU A 9 -18.84 14.38 -7.89
N ARG A 10 -18.98 15.22 -8.92
CA ARG A 10 -19.04 14.81 -10.32
C ARG A 10 -17.79 15.25 -11.08
N VAL A 11 -17.25 14.33 -11.88
CA VAL A 11 -16.20 14.60 -12.84
C VAL A 11 -16.81 14.35 -14.23
N GLY A 12 -17.16 15.44 -14.92
CA GLY A 12 -17.92 15.35 -16.16
C GLY A 12 -19.33 14.80 -15.93
N LYS A 13 -19.68 13.75 -16.66
CA LYS A 13 -21.00 13.09 -16.56
C LYS A 13 -21.06 12.02 -15.45
N LYS A 14 -19.94 11.61 -14.90
CA LYS A 14 -19.84 10.54 -13.90
C LYS A 14 -19.68 11.11 -12.52
N ALA A 15 -20.47 10.63 -11.57
CA ALA A 15 -20.25 10.89 -10.16
C ALA A 15 -19.21 9.91 -9.60
N LEU A 16 -18.21 10.42 -8.88
CA LEU A 16 -17.31 9.59 -8.09
C LEU A 16 -18.03 9.04 -6.85
N PHE A 17 -18.78 9.90 -6.18
CA PHE A 17 -19.69 9.53 -5.10
C PHE A 17 -20.86 10.51 -5.02
N GLU A 18 -21.99 10.05 -4.50
CA GLU A 18 -23.25 10.80 -4.40
C GLU A 18 -23.87 10.65 -3.03
N ASP A 19 -24.45 11.75 -2.54
CA ASP A 19 -25.24 11.81 -1.29
C ASP A 19 -24.52 11.17 -0.09
N VAL A 20 -23.24 11.47 0.05
CA VAL A 20 -22.43 10.95 1.15
C VAL A 20 -22.74 11.69 2.44
N ASN A 21 -23.18 10.94 3.43
CA ASN A 21 -23.40 11.42 4.79
C ASN A 21 -22.54 10.59 5.73
N ILE A 22 -21.50 11.20 6.29
CA ILE A 22 -20.54 10.50 7.14
C ILE A 22 -20.05 11.44 8.24
N LYS A 23 -19.89 10.91 9.43
CA LYS A 23 -19.42 11.63 10.60
C LYS A 23 -18.18 10.94 11.16
N PHE A 24 -17.11 11.71 11.32
CA PHE A 24 -15.87 11.25 11.94
C PHE A 24 -15.75 11.86 13.34
N THR A 25 -15.58 11.02 14.34
CA THR A 25 -15.56 11.40 15.75
C THR A 25 -14.21 11.18 16.40
N GLU A 26 -13.97 11.88 17.51
CA GLU A 26 -12.75 11.77 18.30
C GLU A 26 -12.51 10.35 18.82
N GLY A 27 -11.27 10.03 19.08
CA GLY A 27 -10.86 8.73 19.62
C GLY A 27 -10.81 7.61 18.56
N ASN A 28 -11.03 7.92 17.28
CA ASN A 28 -11.02 6.96 16.20
C ASN A 28 -9.98 7.30 15.14
N CYS A 29 -9.34 6.26 14.63
CA CYS A 29 -8.55 6.33 13.42
C CYS A 29 -9.30 5.63 12.29
N TYR A 30 -9.68 6.39 11.28
CA TYR A 30 -10.45 5.91 10.13
C TYR A 30 -9.51 5.62 8.96
N GLY A 31 -9.47 4.37 8.52
CA GLY A 31 -8.81 4.01 7.26
C GLY A 31 -9.77 4.24 6.09
N LEU A 32 -9.47 5.20 5.24
CA LEU A 32 -10.24 5.46 4.03
C LEU A 32 -9.71 4.60 2.90
N ILE A 33 -10.52 3.67 2.45
CA ILE A 33 -10.15 2.68 1.42
C ILE A 33 -11.06 2.77 0.19
N GLY A 34 -10.58 2.28 -0.90
CA GLY A 34 -11.28 2.29 -2.18
C GLY A 34 -10.34 1.90 -3.32
N ALA A 35 -10.88 1.55 -4.47
CA ALA A 35 -10.09 1.28 -5.67
C ALA A 35 -9.29 2.52 -6.10
N ASN A 36 -8.23 2.34 -6.87
CA ASN A 36 -7.53 3.45 -7.50
C ASN A 36 -8.48 4.23 -8.39
N GLY A 37 -8.50 5.55 -8.21
CA GLY A 37 -9.43 6.43 -8.90
C GLY A 37 -10.85 6.47 -8.31
N ALA A 38 -11.12 5.85 -7.17
CA ALA A 38 -12.41 5.93 -6.49
C ALA A 38 -12.67 7.28 -5.83
N GLY A 39 -11.62 8.09 -5.64
CA GLY A 39 -11.73 9.44 -5.09
C GLY A 39 -11.27 9.58 -3.65
N LYS A 40 -10.41 8.71 -3.14
CA LYS A 40 -9.87 8.77 -1.76
C LYS A 40 -9.19 10.10 -1.46
N SER A 41 -8.14 10.43 -2.21
CA SER A 41 -7.41 11.70 -2.04
C SER A 41 -8.30 12.92 -2.31
N THR A 42 -9.20 12.81 -3.26
CA THR A 42 -10.18 13.85 -3.58
C THR A 42 -11.14 14.10 -2.41
N PHE A 43 -11.59 13.05 -1.76
CA PHE A 43 -12.45 13.18 -0.58
C PHE A 43 -11.72 13.85 0.60
N LEU A 44 -10.45 13.53 0.82
CA LEU A 44 -9.62 14.24 1.82
C LEU A 44 -9.49 15.74 1.50
N LYS A 45 -9.32 16.10 0.24
CA LYS A 45 -9.29 17.51 -0.20
C LYS A 45 -10.61 18.22 0.04
N ILE A 46 -11.73 17.54 -0.15
CA ILE A 46 -13.06 18.09 0.18
C ILE A 46 -13.18 18.33 1.69
N LEU A 47 -12.79 17.36 2.52
CA LEU A 47 -12.81 17.50 3.97
C LEU A 47 -11.93 18.65 4.48
N SER A 48 -10.79 18.87 3.84
CA SER A 48 -9.87 19.96 4.19
C SER A 48 -10.28 21.34 3.67
N GLY A 49 -11.30 21.42 2.84
CA GLY A 49 -11.72 22.66 2.18
C GLY A 49 -10.90 23.07 0.97
N GLN A 50 -9.93 22.26 0.52
CA GLN A 50 -9.12 22.54 -0.67
C GLN A 50 -9.88 22.33 -1.98
N LEU A 51 -10.93 21.56 -1.96
CA LEU A 51 -11.79 21.29 -3.10
C LEU A 51 -13.25 21.43 -2.69
N GLU A 52 -14.01 22.18 -3.47
CA GLU A 52 -15.45 22.29 -3.27
C GLU A 52 -16.18 21.10 -3.89
N PRO A 53 -17.11 20.45 -3.16
CA PRO A 53 -17.95 19.41 -3.73
C PRO A 53 -18.97 20.01 -4.71
N THR A 54 -19.51 19.18 -5.60
CA THR A 54 -20.60 19.59 -6.52
C THR A 54 -21.87 19.93 -5.74
N LYS A 55 -22.15 19.17 -4.67
CA LYS A 55 -23.25 19.41 -3.73
C LYS A 55 -22.81 19.04 -2.32
N GLY A 56 -23.50 19.61 -1.34
CA GLY A 56 -23.28 19.31 0.07
C GLY A 56 -22.27 20.24 0.73
N ASP A 57 -22.08 20.02 2.01
CA ASP A 57 -21.20 20.83 2.85
C ASP A 57 -20.44 19.98 3.87
N ILE A 58 -19.33 20.54 4.33
CA ILE A 58 -18.51 19.98 5.41
C ILE A 58 -18.69 20.84 6.65
N VAL A 59 -18.99 20.22 7.78
CA VAL A 59 -19.14 20.89 9.06
C VAL A 59 -18.06 20.38 10.03
N ILE A 60 -17.28 21.30 10.56
CA ILE A 60 -16.29 21.05 11.61
C ILE A 60 -16.78 21.70 12.90
N THR A 61 -16.67 21.01 14.03
CA THR A 61 -17.00 21.58 15.33
C THR A 61 -16.25 22.90 15.54
N PRO A 62 -16.94 24.00 15.90
CA PRO A 62 -16.28 25.30 16.08
C PRO A 62 -15.10 25.24 17.05
N GLY A 63 -14.02 25.93 16.70
CA GLY A 63 -12.79 25.98 17.49
C GLY A 63 -11.82 24.79 17.29
N GLN A 64 -12.20 23.81 16.52
CA GLN A 64 -11.31 22.67 16.19
C GLN A 64 -10.38 23.00 15.03
N ARG A 65 -9.11 22.55 15.16
CA ARG A 65 -8.08 22.74 14.16
C ARG A 65 -7.92 21.46 13.31
N LEU A 66 -8.01 21.64 12.00
CA LEU A 66 -7.76 20.59 11.03
C LEU A 66 -6.32 20.69 10.51
N SER A 67 -5.60 19.57 10.51
CA SER A 67 -4.28 19.43 9.90
C SER A 67 -4.36 18.48 8.72
N PHE A 68 -3.78 18.88 7.60
CA PHE A 68 -3.72 18.10 6.36
C PHE A 68 -2.27 17.94 5.90
N LEU A 69 -1.85 16.73 5.60
CA LEU A 69 -0.50 16.46 5.07
C LEU A 69 -0.31 17.14 3.71
N GLN A 70 0.61 18.09 3.66
CA GLN A 70 0.92 18.86 2.45
C GLN A 70 1.63 17.98 1.40
N GLN A 71 1.30 18.23 0.13
CA GLN A 71 1.89 17.50 -1.00
C GLN A 71 2.93 18.32 -1.76
N ASP A 72 2.96 19.65 -1.59
CA ASP A 72 3.95 20.53 -2.21
C ASP A 72 5.25 20.54 -1.43
N HIS A 73 6.23 19.80 -1.92
CA HIS A 73 7.53 19.61 -1.30
C HIS A 73 8.40 20.89 -1.30
N PHE A 74 8.12 21.86 -2.15
CA PHE A 74 8.95 23.05 -2.35
C PHE A 74 8.41 24.29 -1.67
N LYS A 75 7.21 24.23 -1.15
CA LYS A 75 6.51 25.39 -0.55
C LYS A 75 7.29 26.05 0.59
N TYR A 76 8.11 25.29 1.31
CA TYR A 76 8.81 25.72 2.51
C TYR A 76 10.32 25.86 2.34
N ASP A 77 10.83 25.89 1.11
CA ASP A 77 12.27 25.94 0.84
C ASP A 77 12.99 27.18 1.43
N ALA A 78 12.26 28.26 1.67
CA ALA A 78 12.77 29.49 2.30
C ALA A 78 12.91 29.40 3.84
N TYR A 79 12.46 28.31 4.46
CA TYR A 79 12.40 28.16 5.91
C TYR A 79 13.33 27.04 6.40
N THR A 80 13.67 27.09 7.69
CA THR A 80 14.38 25.99 8.34
C THR A 80 13.46 24.77 8.54
N VAL A 81 14.05 23.61 8.73
CA VAL A 81 13.31 22.37 9.01
C VAL A 81 12.44 22.54 10.27
N LEU A 82 13.02 23.06 11.34
CA LEU A 82 12.31 23.25 12.62
C LEU A 82 11.14 24.22 12.48
N ASP A 83 11.35 25.37 11.84
CA ASP A 83 10.31 26.36 11.58
C ASP A 83 9.18 25.77 10.72
N THR A 84 9.53 24.99 9.73
CA THR A 84 8.55 24.31 8.86
C THR A 84 7.61 23.41 9.66
N VAL A 85 8.13 22.65 10.61
CA VAL A 85 7.32 21.79 11.47
C VAL A 85 6.40 22.62 12.37
N ILE A 86 6.93 23.68 12.99
CA ILE A 86 6.14 24.56 13.87
C ILE A 86 5.02 25.27 13.10
N MET A 87 5.20 25.55 11.81
CA MET A 87 4.16 26.10 10.94
C MET A 87 2.94 25.18 10.80
N GLY A 88 3.01 23.94 11.24
CA GLY A 88 1.84 23.06 11.38
C GLY A 88 0.76 23.65 12.30
N ASN A 89 1.16 24.47 13.28
CA ASN A 89 0.29 25.37 13.99
C ASN A 89 0.66 26.82 13.61
N LEU A 90 0.04 27.32 12.55
CA LEU A 90 0.42 28.59 11.93
C LEU A 90 0.28 29.76 12.90
N ARG A 91 -0.78 29.77 13.74
CA ARG A 91 -0.97 30.83 14.74
C ARG A 91 0.17 30.88 15.74
N LEU A 92 0.64 29.72 16.21
CA LEU A 92 1.80 29.64 17.12
C LEU A 92 3.06 30.21 16.47
N TYR A 93 3.31 29.85 15.22
CA TYR A 93 4.45 30.37 14.46
C TYR A 93 4.39 31.89 14.27
N GLU A 94 3.22 32.44 13.92
CA GLU A 94 3.00 33.88 13.78
C GLU A 94 3.27 34.60 15.10
N ILE A 95 2.80 34.06 16.24
CA ILE A 95 3.06 34.61 17.57
C ILE A 95 4.54 34.63 17.88
N MET A 96 5.26 33.55 17.61
CA MET A 96 6.70 33.46 17.82
C MET A 96 7.44 34.53 17.03
N LYS A 97 7.10 34.75 15.76
CA LYS A 97 7.74 35.75 14.89
C LYS A 97 7.38 37.17 15.29
N GLU A 98 6.14 37.45 15.65
CA GLU A 98 5.71 38.77 16.11
C GLU A 98 6.37 39.14 17.43
N LYS A 99 6.50 38.19 18.37
CA LYS A 99 7.25 38.39 19.63
C LYS A 99 8.70 38.73 19.37
N GLU A 100 9.39 37.98 18.51
CA GLU A 100 10.78 38.24 18.16
C GLU A 100 10.94 39.63 17.56
N ALA A 101 10.03 40.04 16.66
CA ALA A 101 10.05 41.36 16.05
C ALA A 101 9.83 42.49 17.07
N ILE A 102 8.92 42.31 18.01
CA ILE A 102 8.64 43.31 19.05
C ILE A 102 9.83 43.47 20.01
N TYR A 103 10.41 42.36 20.48
CA TYR A 103 11.56 42.39 21.41
C TYR A 103 12.85 42.86 20.73
N ALA A 104 12.95 42.82 19.42
CA ALA A 104 14.08 43.31 18.64
C ALA A 104 14.00 44.80 18.31
N LYS A 105 12.89 45.48 18.59
CA LYS A 105 12.72 46.91 18.36
C LYS A 105 13.66 47.74 19.27
N GLU A 106 14.34 48.72 18.70
CA GLU A 106 15.14 49.69 19.45
C GLU A 106 14.22 50.63 20.22
N ASP A 107 13.11 51.06 19.64
CA ASP A 107 12.07 51.93 20.21
C ASP A 107 10.93 51.11 20.79
N PHE A 108 11.11 50.49 21.94
CA PHE A 108 10.08 49.71 22.63
C PHE A 108 9.10 50.65 23.33
N THR A 109 7.84 50.70 22.86
CA THR A 109 6.77 51.55 23.39
C THR A 109 5.92 50.81 24.42
N ASP A 110 5.07 51.56 25.18
CA ASP A 110 4.11 50.98 26.11
C ASP A 110 3.09 50.11 25.37
N GLU A 111 2.72 50.48 24.14
CA GLU A 111 1.82 49.67 23.27
C GLU A 111 2.48 48.35 22.87
N ASP A 112 3.77 48.37 22.56
CA ASP A 112 4.56 47.16 22.31
C ASP A 112 4.61 46.23 23.53
N GLY A 113 4.70 46.80 24.75
CA GLY A 113 4.63 46.04 26.00
C GLY A 113 3.28 45.36 26.23
N ILE A 114 2.18 46.04 25.94
CA ILE A 114 0.83 45.48 26.02
C ILE A 114 0.66 44.34 24.99
N ARG A 115 1.08 44.57 23.76
CA ARG A 115 1.00 43.54 22.69
C ARG A 115 1.85 42.32 23.02
N ALA A 116 3.06 42.52 23.52
CA ALA A 116 3.95 41.45 23.96
C ALA A 116 3.32 40.60 25.07
N SER A 117 2.64 41.23 26.05
CA SER A 117 1.95 40.51 27.12
C SER A 117 0.76 39.67 26.61
N GLU A 118 -0.02 40.19 25.65
CA GLU A 118 -1.09 39.45 25.00
C GLU A 118 -0.55 38.23 24.25
N LEU A 119 0.53 38.40 23.50
CA LEU A 119 1.18 37.33 22.75
C LEU A 119 1.79 36.27 23.68
N GLU A 120 2.38 36.65 24.80
CA GLU A 120 2.88 35.71 25.81
C GLU A 120 1.74 34.86 26.40
N GLY A 121 0.58 35.45 26.64
CA GLY A 121 -0.59 34.73 27.10
C GLY A 121 -1.07 33.67 26.09
N GLU A 122 -1.23 34.04 24.82
CA GLU A 122 -1.58 33.09 23.75
C GLU A 122 -0.51 32.00 23.57
N PHE A 123 0.77 32.39 23.62
CA PHE A 123 1.90 31.48 23.51
C PHE A 123 1.90 30.40 24.61
N ALA A 124 1.62 30.81 25.84
CA ALA A 124 1.52 29.89 26.98
C ALA A 124 0.33 28.94 26.85
N GLU A 125 -0.83 29.43 26.38
CA GLU A 125 -2.03 28.62 26.14
C GLU A 125 -1.81 27.53 25.06
N MET A 126 -0.94 27.81 24.09
CA MET A 126 -0.57 26.88 23.01
C MET A 126 0.63 25.98 23.34
N ASN A 127 1.11 25.96 24.58
CA ASN A 127 2.34 25.27 24.98
C ASN A 127 3.57 25.67 24.14
N GLY A 128 3.68 26.95 23.81
CA GLY A 128 4.73 27.45 22.91
C GLY A 128 6.16 27.25 23.42
N TRP A 129 6.36 27.17 24.74
CA TRP A 129 7.65 26.87 25.37
C TRP A 129 8.20 25.50 25.02
N GLU A 130 7.33 24.55 24.68
CA GLU A 130 7.68 23.19 24.30
C GLU A 130 7.69 22.97 22.78
N ALA A 131 7.38 23.99 21.98
CA ALA A 131 7.21 23.89 20.55
C ALA A 131 8.44 23.32 19.83
N GLU A 132 9.63 23.82 20.13
CA GLU A 132 10.87 23.34 19.51
C GLU A 132 11.20 21.90 19.94
N SER A 133 10.99 21.57 21.21
CA SER A 133 11.17 20.22 21.74
C SER A 133 10.21 19.23 21.11
N ASP A 134 8.94 19.59 20.98
CA ASP A 134 7.92 18.75 20.35
C ASP A 134 8.21 18.54 18.87
N ALA A 135 8.61 19.59 18.16
CA ALA A 135 9.00 19.50 16.76
C ALA A 135 10.23 18.59 16.56
N ALA A 136 11.23 18.70 17.44
CA ALA A 136 12.42 17.85 17.43
C ALA A 136 12.07 16.38 17.67
N THR A 137 11.15 16.09 18.58
CA THR A 137 10.67 14.74 18.88
C THR A 137 10.00 14.11 17.66
N LEU A 138 9.15 14.86 16.96
CA LEU A 138 8.50 14.40 15.73
C LEU A 138 9.52 14.12 14.62
N LEU A 139 10.46 15.02 14.40
CA LEU A 139 11.51 14.87 13.39
C LEU A 139 12.39 13.64 13.66
N ASN A 140 12.86 13.47 14.88
CA ASN A 140 13.68 12.32 15.27
C ASN A 140 12.91 11.00 15.10
N GLY A 141 11.64 10.97 15.49
CA GLY A 141 10.79 9.79 15.32
C GLY A 141 10.61 9.38 13.86
N LEU A 142 10.59 10.33 12.95
CA LEU A 142 10.45 10.09 11.49
C LEU A 142 11.80 9.89 10.77
N GLY A 143 12.91 9.87 11.52
CA GLY A 143 14.22 9.59 10.95
C GLY A 143 14.96 10.82 10.40
N ILE A 144 14.58 12.03 10.82
CA ILE A 144 15.33 13.26 10.56
C ILE A 144 16.20 13.57 11.78
N ASP A 145 17.49 13.36 11.67
CA ASP A 145 18.44 13.54 12.75
C ASP A 145 18.56 15.00 13.19
N THR A 146 18.99 15.21 14.45
CA THR A 146 19.11 16.53 15.07
C THR A 146 20.00 17.49 14.27
N GLU A 147 21.01 16.99 13.58
CA GLU A 147 21.90 17.80 12.74
C GLU A 147 21.18 18.54 11.60
N PHE A 148 20.04 18.02 11.12
CA PHE A 148 19.24 18.62 10.04
C PHE A 148 18.16 19.59 10.54
N HIS A 149 17.90 19.69 11.85
CA HIS A 149 16.78 20.48 12.37
C HIS A 149 16.90 21.98 12.10
N TYR A 150 18.10 22.50 12.05
CA TYR A 150 18.37 23.92 11.74
C TYR A 150 18.79 24.15 10.28
N ALA A 151 18.85 23.07 9.48
CA ALA A 151 19.12 23.19 8.04
C ALA A 151 17.96 23.87 7.31
N GLN A 152 18.27 24.45 6.16
CA GLN A 152 17.22 24.99 5.27
C GLN A 152 16.50 23.84 4.57
N MET A 153 15.20 23.98 4.39
CA MET A 153 14.42 22.98 3.63
C MET A 153 14.96 22.78 2.22
N ALA A 154 15.44 23.84 1.57
CA ALA A 154 16.02 23.77 0.23
C ALA A 154 17.23 22.82 0.12
N ASP A 155 17.97 22.62 1.20
CA ASP A 155 19.17 21.77 1.25
C ASP A 155 18.86 20.29 1.46
N LEU A 156 17.62 19.93 1.75
CA LEU A 156 17.19 18.55 1.96
C LEU A 156 16.90 17.81 0.66
N THR A 157 17.05 16.49 0.67
CA THR A 157 16.56 15.62 -0.40
C THR A 157 15.03 15.63 -0.46
N GLY A 158 14.45 15.28 -1.61
CA GLY A 158 12.99 15.19 -1.74
C GLY A 158 12.34 14.24 -0.73
N SER A 159 12.97 13.11 -0.47
CA SER A 159 12.53 12.13 0.54
C SER A 159 12.53 12.73 1.96
N MET A 160 13.55 13.47 2.33
CA MET A 160 13.61 14.16 3.63
C MET A 160 12.56 15.26 3.76
N LYS A 161 12.31 16.03 2.69
CA LYS A 161 11.24 17.05 2.68
C LYS A 161 9.87 16.45 2.97
N VAL A 162 9.56 15.29 2.40
CA VAL A 162 8.29 14.58 2.66
C VAL A 162 8.15 14.23 4.14
N LYS A 163 9.21 13.73 4.76
CA LYS A 163 9.22 13.41 6.20
C LYS A 163 9.00 14.66 7.07
N VAL A 164 9.61 15.77 6.72
CA VAL A 164 9.42 17.05 7.43
C VAL A 164 7.97 17.53 7.32
N LEU A 165 7.36 17.42 6.15
CA LEU A 165 5.95 17.77 5.96
C LEU A 165 5.00 16.86 6.75
N LEU A 166 5.36 15.59 6.92
CA LEU A 166 4.63 14.70 7.80
C LEU A 166 4.74 15.14 9.27
N ALA A 167 5.94 15.48 9.73
CA ALA A 167 6.14 16.03 11.07
C ALA A 167 5.32 17.31 11.27
N GLN A 168 5.27 18.20 10.28
CA GLN A 168 4.43 19.40 10.30
C GLN A 168 2.95 19.06 10.48
N ALA A 169 2.44 18.07 9.77
CA ALA A 169 1.05 17.65 9.88
C ALA A 169 0.71 17.12 11.28
N LEU A 170 1.64 16.40 11.92
CA LEU A 170 1.46 15.85 13.26
C LEU A 170 1.64 16.88 14.39
N PHE A 171 2.26 18.01 14.10
CA PHE A 171 2.65 19.00 15.10
C PHE A 171 1.44 19.69 15.76
N GLY A 172 1.56 19.94 17.08
CA GLY A 172 0.64 20.78 17.83
C GLY A 172 -0.70 20.13 18.19
N ASN A 173 -0.78 18.82 18.23
CA ASN A 173 -1.96 18.06 18.62
C ASN A 173 -3.24 18.52 17.89
N PRO A 174 -3.32 18.42 16.57
CA PRO A 174 -4.49 18.83 15.81
C PRO A 174 -5.75 18.07 16.24
N ASP A 175 -6.90 18.70 16.18
CA ASP A 175 -8.18 18.07 16.52
C ASP A 175 -8.64 17.07 15.46
N ILE A 176 -8.30 17.37 14.20
CA ILE A 176 -8.60 16.53 13.03
C ILE A 176 -7.33 16.43 12.20
N LEU A 177 -6.86 15.20 12.00
CA LEU A 177 -5.64 14.91 11.25
C LEU A 177 -5.99 14.10 10.00
N LEU A 178 -5.67 14.66 8.83
CA LEU A 178 -5.86 14.03 7.52
C LEU A 178 -4.51 13.65 6.92
N LEU A 179 -4.29 12.36 6.71
CA LEU A 179 -3.04 11.83 6.18
C LEU A 179 -3.28 11.05 4.88
N ASP A 180 -2.68 11.52 3.80
CA ASP A 180 -2.71 10.85 2.50
C ASP A 180 -1.35 10.20 2.23
N GLU A 181 -1.31 8.87 2.25
CA GLU A 181 -0.11 8.05 2.05
C GLU A 181 1.06 8.44 2.97
N PRO A 182 0.86 8.48 4.31
CA PRO A 182 1.87 8.99 5.23
C PRO A 182 3.10 8.08 5.38
N THR A 183 3.00 6.81 5.00
CA THR A 183 4.10 5.84 5.10
C THR A 183 5.06 5.87 3.91
N ASN A 184 4.73 6.59 2.85
CA ASN A 184 5.61 6.75 1.70
C ASN A 184 6.94 7.39 2.13
N HIS A 185 8.04 6.84 1.64
CA HIS A 185 9.41 7.27 1.93
C HIS A 185 9.88 7.05 3.39
N LEU A 186 9.10 6.36 4.22
CA LEU A 186 9.51 5.98 5.57
C LEU A 186 10.19 4.60 5.56
N ASP A 187 11.24 4.46 6.36
CA ASP A 187 11.81 3.17 6.70
C ASP A 187 10.96 2.44 7.77
N LEU A 188 11.29 1.20 8.04
CA LEU A 188 10.52 0.39 8.99
C LEU A 188 10.46 1.00 10.41
N PRO A 189 11.57 1.49 11.00
CA PRO A 189 11.51 2.15 12.30
C PRO A 189 10.60 3.39 12.33
N ALA A 190 10.62 4.21 11.26
CA ALA A 190 9.77 5.40 11.16
C ALA A 190 8.29 5.03 11.01
N ILE A 191 7.96 3.99 10.25
CA ILE A 191 6.59 3.47 10.14
C ILE A 191 6.09 2.96 11.49
N GLU A 192 6.91 2.22 12.24
CA GLU A 192 6.58 1.75 13.58
C GLU A 192 6.35 2.92 14.55
N TRP A 193 7.20 3.93 14.51
CA TRP A 193 7.04 5.13 15.32
C TRP A 193 5.74 5.88 14.99
N LEU A 194 5.44 6.08 13.70
CA LEU A 194 4.20 6.71 13.26
C LEU A 194 2.97 5.90 13.69
N GLY A 195 3.04 4.58 13.59
CA GLY A 195 1.99 3.69 14.06
C GLY A 195 1.70 3.87 15.55
N GLU A 196 2.74 3.87 16.39
CA GLU A 196 2.61 4.13 17.83
C GLU A 196 2.06 5.53 18.12
N PHE A 197 2.51 6.54 17.38
CA PHE A 197 2.00 7.91 17.51
C PHE A 197 0.49 7.95 17.25
N LEU A 198 0.01 7.34 16.18
CA LEU A 198 -1.42 7.34 15.81
C LEU A 198 -2.27 6.48 16.75
N ILE A 199 -1.74 5.38 17.28
CA ILE A 199 -2.45 4.56 18.28
C ILE A 199 -2.68 5.37 19.56
N ASN A 200 -1.73 6.18 19.97
CA ASN A 200 -1.80 7.03 21.16
C ASN A 200 -2.44 8.40 20.91
N PHE A 201 -2.86 8.68 19.70
CA PHE A 201 -3.48 9.94 19.32
C PHE A 201 -4.97 9.92 19.67
N ASP A 202 -5.41 10.82 20.56
CA ASP A 202 -6.76 10.81 21.13
C ASP A 202 -7.82 11.50 20.27
N ASN A 203 -7.41 12.25 19.26
CA ASN A 203 -8.31 13.03 18.41
C ASN A 203 -8.73 12.25 17.16
N THR A 204 -9.34 12.93 16.20
CA THR A 204 -9.81 12.29 14.96
C THR A 204 -8.69 12.16 13.93
N VAL A 205 -8.49 10.97 13.41
CA VAL A 205 -7.55 10.69 12.30
C VAL A 205 -8.29 10.06 11.14
N ILE A 206 -8.03 10.55 9.94
CA ILE A 206 -8.47 9.93 8.68
C ILE A 206 -7.22 9.69 7.83
N VAL A 207 -6.93 8.43 7.54
CA VAL A 207 -5.73 8.03 6.81
C VAL A 207 -6.06 7.26 5.55
N VAL A 208 -5.40 7.61 4.45
CA VAL A 208 -5.37 6.84 3.20
C VAL A 208 -4.01 6.20 3.08
N SER A 209 -3.96 4.89 2.93
CA SER A 209 -2.70 4.14 2.75
C SER A 209 -2.93 2.88 1.92
N HIS A 210 -1.92 2.49 1.16
CA HIS A 210 -1.84 1.19 0.50
C HIS A 210 -1.13 0.14 1.34
N ASP A 211 -0.60 0.51 2.50
CA ASP A 211 0.05 -0.38 3.45
C ASP A 211 -0.98 -1.05 4.36
N ARG A 212 -1.33 -2.30 4.06
CA ARG A 212 -2.32 -3.07 4.82
C ARG A 212 -1.88 -3.31 6.26
N TYR A 213 -0.60 -3.57 6.48
CA TYR A 213 -0.04 -3.77 7.81
C TYR A 213 -0.21 -2.53 8.68
N PHE A 214 0.10 -1.36 8.13
CA PHE A 214 -0.09 -0.09 8.81
C PHE A 214 -1.57 0.20 9.12
N LEU A 215 -2.47 0.00 8.15
CA LEU A 215 -3.91 0.18 8.35
C LEU A 215 -4.45 -0.75 9.44
N ASN A 216 -4.04 -2.01 9.44
CA ASN A 216 -4.45 -2.97 10.46
C ASN A 216 -3.96 -2.61 11.87
N LYS A 217 -2.77 -2.00 11.96
CA LYS A 217 -2.18 -1.58 13.22
C LYS A 217 -2.88 -0.35 13.82
N VAL A 218 -3.22 0.65 13.00
CA VAL A 218 -3.66 1.96 13.49
C VAL A 218 -5.16 2.20 13.41
N CYS A 219 -5.87 1.56 12.48
CA CYS A 219 -7.27 1.86 12.23
C CYS A 219 -8.21 1.16 13.21
N THR A 220 -9.15 1.92 13.77
CA THR A 220 -10.26 1.42 14.59
C THR A 220 -11.53 1.27 13.78
N GLN A 221 -11.66 2.02 12.69
CA GLN A 221 -12.78 1.96 11.75
C GLN A 221 -12.27 2.07 10.32
N THR A 222 -13.06 1.54 9.40
CA THR A 222 -12.76 1.57 7.96
C THR A 222 -13.89 2.28 7.23
N ALA A 223 -13.55 3.31 6.46
CA ALA A 223 -14.45 4.02 5.57
C ALA A 223 -14.21 3.55 4.13
N ASP A 224 -15.18 2.91 3.55
CA ASP A 224 -15.08 2.28 2.23
C ASP A 224 -15.75 3.14 1.16
N ILE A 225 -14.98 3.57 0.16
CA ILE A 225 -15.51 4.24 -1.04
C ILE A 225 -15.74 3.18 -2.11
N ASP A 226 -16.99 2.81 -2.30
CA ASP A 226 -17.42 1.89 -3.35
C ASP A 226 -18.88 2.14 -3.72
N TYR A 227 -19.29 1.70 -4.89
CA TYR A 227 -20.65 1.87 -5.41
C TYR A 227 -21.13 3.33 -5.47
N GLY A 228 -20.21 4.28 -5.58
CA GLY A 228 -20.51 5.70 -5.56
C GLY A 228 -20.91 6.25 -4.20
N LYS A 229 -20.62 5.53 -3.12
CA LYS A 229 -20.92 5.88 -1.73
C LYS A 229 -19.73 5.67 -0.82
N ILE A 230 -19.81 6.23 0.38
CA ILE A 230 -18.83 6.00 1.44
C ILE A 230 -19.55 5.39 2.62
N GLN A 231 -19.14 4.21 3.05
CA GLN A 231 -19.77 3.46 4.13
C GLN A 231 -18.75 3.17 5.24
N LEU A 232 -19.14 3.38 6.49
CA LEU A 232 -18.33 3.05 7.67
C LEU A 232 -18.54 1.61 8.10
N TYR A 233 -17.42 0.96 8.46
CA TYR A 233 -17.38 -0.34 9.11
C TYR A 233 -16.56 -0.23 10.40
N ALA A 234 -17.05 -0.81 11.49
CA ALA A 234 -16.28 -0.93 12.71
C ALA A 234 -15.19 -1.99 12.52
N GLY A 235 -13.94 -1.66 12.87
CA GLY A 235 -12.79 -2.55 12.73
C GLY A 235 -11.76 -2.10 11.71
N ASN A 236 -10.67 -2.86 11.63
CA ASN A 236 -9.54 -2.57 10.75
C ASN A 236 -9.75 -3.11 9.32
N TYR A 237 -8.73 -2.97 8.48
CA TYR A 237 -8.79 -3.41 7.08
C TYR A 237 -9.08 -4.91 6.93
N ASP A 238 -8.46 -5.78 7.69
CA ASP A 238 -8.68 -7.23 7.61
C ASP A 238 -10.11 -7.60 8.00
N PHE A 239 -10.65 -7.00 9.05
CA PHE A 239 -12.04 -7.19 9.44
C PHE A 239 -13.02 -6.74 8.35
N TRP A 240 -12.75 -5.57 7.75
CA TRP A 240 -13.53 -5.09 6.61
C TRP A 240 -13.45 -6.07 5.43
N TYR A 241 -12.26 -6.52 5.08
CA TYR A 241 -12.04 -7.43 3.95
C TYR A 241 -12.83 -8.73 4.12
N GLU A 242 -12.67 -9.39 5.25
CA GLU A 242 -13.37 -10.64 5.57
C GLU A 242 -14.89 -10.44 5.59
N SER A 243 -15.37 -9.39 6.23
CA SER A 243 -16.80 -9.06 6.32
C SER A 243 -17.40 -8.76 4.94
N SER A 244 -16.69 -8.01 4.11
CA SER A 244 -17.15 -7.66 2.75
C SER A 244 -17.20 -8.90 1.85
N GLN A 245 -16.23 -9.78 1.92
CA GLN A 245 -16.22 -11.04 1.17
C GLN A 245 -17.39 -11.95 1.59
N LEU A 246 -17.65 -12.05 2.87
CA LEU A 246 -18.77 -12.82 3.40
C LEU A 246 -20.12 -12.27 2.92
N LEU A 247 -20.32 -10.97 2.97
CA LEU A 247 -21.53 -10.30 2.48
C LEU A 247 -21.75 -10.54 0.98
N ILE A 248 -20.72 -10.41 0.16
CA ILE A 248 -20.78 -10.67 -1.27
C ILE A 248 -21.17 -12.12 -1.53
N LYS A 249 -20.59 -13.07 -0.80
CA LYS A 249 -20.93 -14.48 -0.91
C LYS A 249 -22.39 -14.75 -0.57
N GLN A 250 -22.88 -14.20 0.55
CA GLN A 250 -24.27 -14.33 0.97
C GLN A 250 -25.25 -13.74 -0.04
N MET A 251 -24.94 -12.56 -0.60
CA MET A 251 -25.77 -11.93 -1.63
C MET A 251 -25.81 -12.78 -2.91
N LYS A 252 -24.70 -13.33 -3.35
CA LYS A 252 -24.64 -14.22 -4.53
C LYS A 252 -25.47 -15.48 -4.32
N GLU A 253 -25.36 -16.11 -3.15
CA GLU A 253 -26.14 -17.30 -2.82
C GLU A 253 -27.64 -17.00 -2.73
N ALA A 254 -28.03 -15.86 -2.14
CA ALA A 254 -29.42 -15.42 -2.08
C ALA A 254 -29.97 -15.13 -3.46
N ASN A 255 -29.23 -14.41 -4.31
CA ASN A 255 -29.64 -14.13 -5.69
C ASN A 255 -29.75 -15.41 -6.52
N LYS A 256 -28.82 -16.36 -6.37
CA LYS A 256 -28.88 -17.65 -7.05
C LYS A 256 -30.17 -18.41 -6.71
N LYS A 257 -30.54 -18.47 -5.42
CA LYS A 257 -31.81 -19.07 -4.98
C LYS A 257 -33.03 -18.36 -5.57
N LYS A 258 -33.00 -17.03 -5.65
CA LYS A 258 -34.06 -16.23 -6.27
C LYS A 258 -34.15 -16.50 -7.76
N GLU A 259 -33.01 -16.58 -8.47
CA GLU A 259 -32.95 -16.93 -9.90
C GLU A 259 -33.52 -18.33 -10.19
N GLU A 260 -33.14 -19.32 -9.39
CA GLU A 260 -33.69 -20.69 -9.48
C GLU A 260 -35.21 -20.68 -9.29
N LYS A 261 -35.70 -19.91 -8.32
CA LYS A 261 -37.13 -19.77 -8.06
C LYS A 261 -37.87 -19.06 -9.21
N ILE A 262 -37.27 -18.02 -9.75
CA ILE A 262 -37.80 -17.31 -10.95
C ILE A 262 -37.93 -18.30 -12.12
N LYS A 263 -36.89 -19.10 -12.37
CA LYS A 263 -36.88 -20.09 -13.44
C LYS A 263 -37.98 -21.14 -13.27
N GLU A 264 -38.10 -21.70 -12.06
CA GLU A 264 -39.18 -22.64 -11.73
C GLU A 264 -40.57 -22.04 -11.95
N LEU A 265 -40.81 -20.81 -11.53
CA LEU A 265 -42.08 -20.12 -11.72
C LEU A 265 -42.34 -19.82 -13.17
N GLN A 266 -41.35 -19.40 -13.94
CA GLN A 266 -41.48 -19.16 -15.39
C GLN A 266 -41.80 -20.46 -16.14
N GLU A 267 -41.13 -21.56 -15.83
CA GLU A 267 -41.40 -22.87 -16.45
C GLU A 267 -42.81 -23.35 -16.13
N PHE A 268 -43.26 -23.20 -14.88
CA PHE A 268 -44.62 -23.54 -14.48
C PHE A 268 -45.67 -22.70 -15.23
N ILE A 269 -45.49 -21.38 -15.28
CA ILE A 269 -46.39 -20.46 -15.96
C ILE A 269 -46.45 -20.79 -17.44
N SER A 270 -45.30 -21.01 -18.08
CA SER A 270 -45.26 -21.41 -19.50
C SER A 270 -45.97 -22.71 -19.79
N ARG A 271 -45.81 -23.70 -18.92
CA ARG A 271 -46.39 -25.04 -19.10
C ARG A 271 -47.91 -25.09 -18.88
N PHE A 272 -48.43 -24.30 -17.94
CA PHE A 272 -49.81 -24.42 -17.47
C PHE A 272 -50.69 -23.20 -17.70
N SER A 273 -50.21 -22.13 -18.31
CA SER A 273 -50.97 -20.91 -18.56
C SER A 273 -52.16 -21.13 -19.49
N ALA A 274 -52.05 -22.06 -20.42
CA ALA A 274 -53.12 -22.42 -21.39
C ALA A 274 -54.09 -23.49 -20.84
N ASN A 275 -53.85 -24.06 -19.68
CA ASN A 275 -54.69 -25.12 -19.10
C ASN A 275 -55.74 -24.52 -18.15
N ALA A 276 -57.04 -24.64 -18.52
CA ALA A 276 -58.14 -24.06 -17.78
C ALA A 276 -58.21 -24.52 -16.31
N SER A 277 -57.86 -25.76 -16.00
CA SER A 277 -57.89 -26.30 -14.63
C SER A 277 -56.75 -25.79 -13.74
N LYS A 278 -55.65 -25.36 -14.33
CA LYS A 278 -54.46 -24.85 -13.63
C LYS A 278 -54.22 -23.35 -13.79
N SER A 279 -55.10 -22.67 -14.52
CA SER A 279 -55.00 -21.25 -14.84
C SER A 279 -54.93 -20.36 -13.57
N LYS A 280 -55.70 -20.70 -12.52
CA LYS A 280 -55.66 -19.99 -11.23
C LYS A 280 -54.31 -20.14 -10.54
N GLN A 281 -53.70 -21.33 -10.60
CA GLN A 281 -52.37 -21.60 -10.05
C GLN A 281 -51.30 -20.85 -10.84
N ALA A 282 -51.40 -20.82 -12.15
CA ALA A 282 -50.50 -20.05 -13.02
C ALA A 282 -50.54 -18.55 -12.70
N THR A 283 -51.75 -18.00 -12.50
CA THR A 283 -51.95 -16.60 -12.12
C THR A 283 -51.37 -16.29 -10.74
N SER A 284 -51.55 -17.17 -9.76
CA SER A 284 -50.97 -17.01 -8.43
C SER A 284 -49.44 -17.02 -8.49
N ARG A 285 -48.85 -17.92 -9.28
CA ARG A 285 -47.38 -17.99 -9.44
C ARG A 285 -46.81 -16.82 -10.22
N LYS A 286 -47.59 -16.27 -11.19
CA LYS A 286 -47.22 -15.03 -11.87
C LYS A 286 -47.13 -13.85 -10.89
N ARG A 287 -48.09 -13.73 -9.96
CA ARG A 287 -48.04 -12.72 -8.90
C ARG A 287 -46.88 -12.94 -7.92
N ALA A 288 -46.53 -14.19 -7.62
CA ALA A 288 -45.35 -14.52 -6.82
C ALA A 288 -44.06 -14.15 -7.55
N LEU A 289 -43.97 -14.38 -8.86
CA LEU A 289 -42.84 -13.96 -9.68
C LEU A 289 -42.62 -12.45 -9.67
N GLU A 290 -43.71 -11.66 -9.79
CA GLU A 290 -43.67 -10.20 -9.78
C GLU A 290 -43.15 -9.62 -8.46
N LYS A 291 -43.27 -10.39 -7.38
CA LYS A 291 -42.77 -9.97 -6.04
C LYS A 291 -41.30 -10.29 -5.79
N ILE A 292 -40.70 -11.16 -6.60
CA ILE A 292 -39.31 -11.52 -6.45
C ILE A 292 -38.44 -10.40 -7.05
N GLN A 293 -37.67 -9.73 -6.20
CA GLN A 293 -36.69 -8.74 -6.61
C GLN A 293 -35.30 -9.32 -6.34
N LEU A 294 -34.47 -9.36 -7.38
CA LEU A 294 -33.05 -9.61 -7.21
C LEU A 294 -32.41 -8.40 -6.56
N ASP A 295 -31.49 -8.64 -5.64
CA ASP A 295 -30.67 -7.56 -5.09
C ASP A 295 -29.85 -6.95 -6.24
N ASP A 296 -29.92 -5.64 -6.36
CA ASP A 296 -29.17 -4.89 -7.36
C ASP A 296 -27.68 -4.95 -6.98
N MET A 297 -27.00 -5.96 -7.51
CA MET A 297 -25.56 -6.10 -7.36
C MET A 297 -24.87 -5.18 -8.34
N ARG A 298 -24.71 -3.91 -7.94
CA ARG A 298 -23.87 -2.99 -8.70
C ARG A 298 -22.46 -3.54 -8.78
N PRO A 299 -21.78 -3.45 -9.92
CA PRO A 299 -20.40 -3.87 -10.00
C PRO A 299 -19.54 -2.99 -9.09
N SER A 300 -18.74 -3.62 -8.26
CA SER A 300 -17.73 -2.93 -7.45
C SER A 300 -16.75 -2.20 -8.35
N SER A 301 -16.27 -1.04 -7.91
CA SER A 301 -15.14 -0.36 -8.55
C SER A 301 -13.82 -1.12 -8.35
N ARG A 302 -13.76 -1.98 -7.33
CA ARG A 302 -12.63 -2.88 -7.10
C ARG A 302 -12.62 -4.00 -8.11
N LYS A 303 -11.45 -4.19 -8.69
CA LYS A 303 -11.19 -5.29 -9.62
C LYS A 303 -10.00 -6.09 -9.12
N TYR A 304 -10.24 -7.35 -8.80
CA TYR A 304 -9.20 -8.28 -8.38
C TYR A 304 -8.76 -9.09 -9.59
N PRO A 305 -7.47 -9.08 -9.97
CA PRO A 305 -6.98 -10.01 -10.96
C PRO A 305 -7.06 -11.44 -10.42
N TYR A 306 -7.27 -12.41 -11.30
CA TYR A 306 -7.27 -13.83 -10.94
C TYR A 306 -5.85 -14.38 -11.08
N ILE A 307 -5.15 -14.49 -9.97
CA ILE A 307 -3.77 -14.98 -9.93
C ILE A 307 -3.75 -16.37 -9.31
N ASP A 308 -3.42 -17.37 -10.13
CA ASP A 308 -3.33 -18.77 -9.73
C ASP A 308 -2.15 -19.41 -10.47
N PHE A 309 -1.09 -19.69 -9.73
CA PHE A 309 0.10 -20.32 -10.27
C PHE A 309 -0.01 -21.83 -10.15
N ARG A 310 -0.04 -22.53 -11.28
CA ARG A 310 -0.14 -24.00 -11.34
C ARG A 310 1.10 -24.58 -11.97
N PRO A 311 1.92 -25.33 -11.21
CA PRO A 311 3.10 -25.98 -11.79
C PRO A 311 2.67 -27.10 -12.74
N ASN A 312 3.36 -27.18 -13.88
CA ASN A 312 3.16 -28.26 -14.85
C ASN A 312 3.83 -29.56 -14.41
N ARG A 313 4.80 -29.45 -13.51
CA ARG A 313 5.59 -30.56 -13.00
C ARG A 313 5.72 -30.50 -11.49
N GLU A 314 5.58 -31.64 -10.84
CA GLU A 314 5.83 -31.77 -9.41
C GLU A 314 7.31 -31.59 -9.09
N ILE A 315 7.61 -30.84 -8.02
CA ILE A 315 8.98 -30.57 -7.62
C ILE A 315 9.55 -31.71 -6.77
N GLY A 316 10.80 -32.09 -7.05
CA GLY A 316 11.51 -33.09 -6.25
C GLY A 316 12.10 -32.51 -4.95
N ASN A 317 12.85 -33.34 -4.23
CA ASN A 317 13.45 -32.96 -2.95
C ASN A 317 14.66 -32.04 -3.10
N GLU A 318 15.42 -32.18 -4.19
CA GLU A 318 16.55 -31.30 -4.50
C GLU A 318 16.04 -30.12 -5.32
N VAL A 319 16.15 -28.93 -4.74
CA VAL A 319 15.64 -27.69 -5.35
C VAL A 319 16.77 -26.77 -5.81
N LEU A 320 17.52 -26.23 -4.88
CA LEU A 320 18.65 -25.33 -5.16
C LEU A 320 19.76 -25.55 -4.14
N MET A 321 20.98 -25.64 -4.62
CA MET A 321 22.18 -25.63 -3.80
C MET A 321 23.06 -24.46 -4.23
N VAL A 322 23.46 -23.64 -3.27
CA VAL A 322 24.37 -22.51 -3.44
C VAL A 322 25.58 -22.72 -2.55
N GLU A 323 26.77 -22.64 -3.13
CA GLU A 323 28.05 -22.89 -2.43
C GLU A 323 29.02 -21.74 -2.65
N ASN A 324 29.45 -21.11 -1.57
CA ASN A 324 30.52 -20.10 -1.53
C ASN A 324 30.36 -18.99 -2.57
N LEU A 325 29.16 -18.54 -2.81
CA LEU A 325 28.84 -17.56 -3.82
C LEU A 325 29.27 -16.15 -3.41
N SER A 326 30.09 -15.51 -4.23
CA SER A 326 30.58 -14.16 -4.03
C SER A 326 30.47 -13.33 -5.30
N LYS A 327 30.14 -12.07 -5.18
CA LYS A 327 30.06 -11.11 -6.28
C LYS A 327 30.41 -9.70 -5.83
N THR A 328 31.22 -9.02 -6.64
CA THR A 328 31.58 -7.61 -6.46
C THR A 328 31.00 -6.79 -7.61
N ILE A 329 30.31 -5.71 -7.29
CA ILE A 329 29.74 -4.75 -8.24
C ILE A 329 30.31 -3.37 -7.95
N ASP A 330 30.91 -2.73 -8.96
CA ASP A 330 31.49 -1.39 -8.86
C ASP A 330 32.44 -1.20 -7.65
N GLY A 331 33.24 -2.24 -7.37
CA GLY A 331 34.20 -2.25 -6.28
C GLY A 331 33.63 -2.60 -4.91
N VAL A 332 32.32 -2.78 -4.79
CA VAL A 332 31.63 -3.17 -3.54
C VAL A 332 31.29 -4.66 -3.59
N LYS A 333 31.72 -5.40 -2.56
CA LYS A 333 31.38 -6.82 -2.42
C LYS A 333 29.96 -6.95 -1.90
N VAL A 334 28.99 -7.13 -2.80
CA VAL A 334 27.56 -7.21 -2.50
C VAL A 334 27.14 -8.58 -1.98
N LEU A 335 27.85 -9.64 -2.38
CA LEU A 335 27.66 -11.01 -1.91
C LEU A 335 29.03 -11.58 -1.49
N ASP A 336 29.09 -12.11 -0.27
CA ASP A 336 30.32 -12.67 0.30
C ASP A 336 30.09 -14.05 0.90
N ASN A 337 30.60 -15.06 0.20
CA ASN A 337 30.63 -16.45 0.66
C ASN A 337 29.27 -16.99 1.11
N ILE A 338 28.27 -16.82 0.27
CA ILE A 338 26.89 -17.27 0.54
C ILE A 338 26.74 -18.74 0.23
N SER A 339 26.29 -19.54 1.20
CA SER A 339 26.01 -20.96 1.05
C SER A 339 24.71 -21.33 1.72
N PHE A 340 23.83 -22.02 1.00
CA PHE A 340 22.59 -22.60 1.53
C PHE A 340 22.02 -23.64 0.57
N THR A 341 21.05 -24.40 1.07
CA THR A 341 20.24 -25.32 0.28
C THR A 341 18.76 -25.06 0.49
N LEU A 342 17.97 -25.21 -0.57
CA LEU A 342 16.50 -25.09 -0.51
C LEU A 342 15.86 -26.45 -0.64
N GLY A 343 14.80 -26.66 0.14
CA GLY A 343 13.90 -27.78 0.06
C GLY A 343 12.60 -27.43 -0.69
N ARG A 344 11.80 -28.45 -0.97
CA ARG A 344 10.57 -28.36 -1.77
C ARG A 344 9.46 -27.50 -1.15
N GLU A 345 9.52 -27.18 0.14
CA GLU A 345 8.51 -26.42 0.86
C GLU A 345 8.96 -25.01 1.23
N ASP A 346 10.15 -24.60 0.78
CA ASP A 346 10.71 -23.31 1.12
C ASP A 346 10.02 -22.16 0.39
N LYS A 347 9.61 -21.17 1.16
CA LYS A 347 9.14 -19.88 0.69
C LYS A 347 9.99 -18.80 1.34
N VAL A 348 10.98 -18.33 0.59
CA VAL A 348 12.07 -17.52 1.12
C VAL A 348 11.86 -16.06 0.77
N ALA A 349 11.82 -15.22 1.80
CA ALA A 349 11.91 -13.79 1.65
C ALA A 349 13.36 -13.31 1.84
N PHE A 350 13.87 -12.59 0.87
CA PHE A 350 15.17 -11.92 0.95
C PHE A 350 14.97 -10.50 1.44
N VAL A 351 15.67 -10.15 2.50
CA VAL A 351 15.61 -8.82 3.12
C VAL A 351 17.00 -8.24 3.27
N GLY A 352 17.12 -6.96 3.54
CA GLY A 352 18.38 -6.27 3.72
C GLY A 352 18.36 -4.85 3.21
N ALA A 353 19.26 -4.03 3.71
CA ALA A 353 19.38 -2.62 3.32
C ALA A 353 19.89 -2.44 1.88
N ASN A 354 20.71 -3.39 1.39
CA ASN A 354 21.24 -3.35 0.04
C ASN A 354 20.37 -4.14 -0.95
N GLU A 355 19.41 -3.47 -1.57
CA GLU A 355 18.54 -4.07 -2.59
C GLU A 355 19.30 -4.55 -3.82
N GLN A 356 20.40 -3.89 -4.16
CA GLN A 356 21.26 -4.31 -5.29
C GLN A 356 21.84 -5.70 -5.06
N ALA A 357 22.19 -6.05 -3.82
CA ALA A 357 22.70 -7.38 -3.49
C ALA A 357 21.63 -8.46 -3.74
N ILE A 358 20.40 -8.21 -3.38
CA ILE A 358 19.27 -9.14 -3.60
C ILE A 358 19.03 -9.32 -5.10
N THR A 359 18.94 -8.24 -5.86
CA THR A 359 18.75 -8.26 -7.31
C THR A 359 19.91 -8.98 -8.00
N THR A 360 21.14 -8.73 -7.57
CA THR A 360 22.35 -9.41 -8.07
C THR A 360 22.27 -10.91 -7.83
N PHE A 361 21.89 -11.33 -6.64
CA PHE A 361 21.70 -12.75 -6.31
C PHE A 361 20.67 -13.40 -7.23
N PHE A 362 19.52 -12.79 -7.44
CA PHE A 362 18.49 -13.32 -8.34
C PHE A 362 18.97 -13.42 -9.78
N LYS A 363 19.70 -12.43 -10.28
CA LYS A 363 20.29 -12.48 -11.62
C LYS A 363 21.31 -13.61 -11.77
N ILE A 364 22.09 -13.90 -10.74
CA ILE A 364 23.07 -15.00 -10.77
C ILE A 364 22.37 -16.34 -10.88
N ILE A 365 21.41 -16.63 -10.00
CA ILE A 365 20.71 -17.93 -9.99
C ILE A 365 19.78 -18.15 -11.17
N THR A 366 19.40 -17.10 -11.89
CA THR A 366 18.63 -17.19 -13.13
C THR A 366 19.51 -17.26 -14.39
N GLY A 367 20.82 -17.18 -14.24
CA GLY A 367 21.78 -17.27 -15.33
C GLY A 367 22.05 -15.98 -16.10
N GLU A 368 21.49 -14.85 -15.65
CA GLU A 368 21.71 -13.53 -16.29
C GLU A 368 23.06 -12.90 -15.93
N MET A 369 23.67 -13.36 -14.85
CA MET A 369 24.96 -12.86 -14.36
C MET A 369 25.82 -14.00 -13.85
N GLU A 370 27.12 -13.94 -14.11
CA GLU A 370 28.07 -14.89 -13.58
C GLU A 370 28.54 -14.48 -12.18
N PRO A 371 28.71 -15.43 -11.24
CA PRO A 371 29.36 -15.15 -9.97
C PRO A 371 30.85 -14.94 -10.14
N ASP A 372 31.49 -14.20 -9.23
CA ASP A 372 32.94 -14.06 -9.18
C ASP A 372 33.59 -15.30 -8.56
N GLU A 373 32.98 -15.87 -7.55
CA GLU A 373 33.39 -17.09 -6.88
C GLU A 373 32.16 -17.93 -6.51
N GLY A 374 32.40 -19.24 -6.34
CA GLY A 374 31.34 -20.16 -5.96
C GLY A 374 30.49 -20.65 -7.14
N ASN A 375 29.48 -21.44 -6.80
CA ASN A 375 28.57 -22.02 -7.78
C ASN A 375 27.17 -22.21 -7.20
N TYR A 376 26.24 -22.50 -8.10
CA TYR A 376 24.89 -22.89 -7.76
C TYR A 376 24.40 -24.01 -8.66
N LYS A 377 23.47 -24.80 -8.17
CA LYS A 377 22.89 -25.91 -8.94
C LYS A 377 21.40 -26.04 -8.64
N TRP A 378 20.60 -25.98 -9.69
CA TRP A 378 19.19 -26.32 -9.64
C TRP A 378 18.95 -27.82 -9.71
N GLY A 379 17.95 -28.30 -8.99
CA GLY A 379 17.49 -29.68 -9.09
C GLY A 379 16.94 -30.03 -10.48
N ILE A 380 17.01 -31.28 -10.89
CA ILE A 380 16.61 -31.75 -12.24
C ILE A 380 15.12 -31.51 -12.53
N THR A 381 14.27 -31.54 -11.49
CA THR A 381 12.82 -31.37 -11.62
C THR A 381 12.38 -29.92 -11.58
N THR A 382 13.29 -28.97 -11.38
CA THR A 382 12.98 -27.56 -11.21
C THR A 382 12.78 -26.85 -12.54
N THR A 383 11.77 -25.97 -12.56
CA THR A 383 11.50 -25.02 -13.64
C THR A 383 11.31 -23.64 -13.02
N GLN A 384 12.05 -22.64 -13.49
CA GLN A 384 12.06 -21.32 -12.89
C GLN A 384 11.25 -20.33 -13.74
N ALA A 385 10.52 -19.44 -13.09
CA ALA A 385 9.96 -18.23 -13.66
C ALA A 385 10.48 -17.03 -12.88
N TYR A 386 10.99 -16.04 -13.59
CA TYR A 386 11.62 -14.86 -13.00
C TYR A 386 10.85 -13.59 -13.28
N PHE A 387 10.55 -12.86 -12.23
CA PHE A 387 10.00 -11.51 -12.28
C PHE A 387 11.11 -10.51 -11.95
N PRO A 388 11.71 -9.83 -12.96
CA PRO A 388 12.82 -8.91 -12.74
C PRO A 388 12.35 -7.60 -12.13
N LYS A 389 13.22 -6.95 -11.36
CA LYS A 389 12.97 -5.62 -10.82
C LYS A 389 12.87 -4.57 -11.93
N ASP A 390 13.80 -4.59 -12.88
CA ASP A 390 13.77 -3.78 -14.09
C ASP A 390 13.19 -4.61 -15.26
N ASN A 391 12.01 -4.23 -15.69
CA ASN A 391 11.28 -4.89 -16.77
C ASN A 391 11.34 -4.14 -18.11
N THR A 392 12.14 -3.09 -18.21
CA THR A 392 12.16 -2.19 -19.38
C THR A 392 12.43 -2.97 -20.68
N GLN A 393 13.36 -3.90 -20.67
CA GLN A 393 13.72 -4.69 -21.85
C GLN A 393 12.63 -5.65 -22.30
N GLU A 394 11.80 -6.14 -21.39
CA GLU A 394 10.69 -7.05 -21.69
C GLU A 394 9.62 -6.38 -22.57
N PHE A 395 9.46 -5.08 -22.45
CA PHE A 395 8.41 -4.30 -23.10
C PHE A 395 8.91 -3.30 -24.16
N ASP A 396 10.20 -3.32 -24.47
CA ASP A 396 10.79 -2.45 -25.50
C ASP A 396 10.67 -3.08 -26.90
N ASN A 397 9.43 -3.23 -27.34
CA ASN A 397 9.09 -3.76 -28.68
C ASN A 397 7.70 -3.27 -29.11
N ASP A 398 7.34 -3.55 -30.34
CA ASP A 398 6.05 -3.13 -30.94
C ASP A 398 4.97 -4.22 -30.94
N LEU A 399 5.15 -5.28 -30.15
CA LEU A 399 4.15 -6.34 -30.03
C LEU A 399 2.89 -5.85 -29.33
N THR A 400 1.76 -6.40 -29.70
CA THR A 400 0.53 -6.30 -28.90
C THR A 400 0.67 -7.14 -27.63
N ILE A 401 -0.13 -6.85 -26.60
CA ILE A 401 -0.12 -7.64 -25.36
C ILE A 401 -0.38 -9.12 -25.67
N THR A 402 -1.34 -9.41 -26.55
CA THR A 402 -1.68 -10.78 -26.95
C THR A 402 -0.50 -11.49 -27.63
N ASP A 403 0.14 -10.83 -28.60
CA ASP A 403 1.31 -11.41 -29.29
C ASP A 403 2.52 -11.57 -28.36
N TRP A 404 2.72 -10.60 -27.47
CA TRP A 404 3.78 -10.67 -26.48
C TRP A 404 3.62 -11.87 -25.54
N LEU A 405 2.42 -12.12 -25.02
CA LEU A 405 2.18 -13.26 -24.12
C LEU A 405 2.20 -14.59 -24.89
N THR A 406 1.76 -14.61 -26.15
CA THR A 406 1.75 -15.81 -26.99
C THR A 406 3.15 -16.42 -27.17
N GLN A 407 4.20 -15.62 -27.20
CA GLN A 407 5.59 -16.10 -27.28
C GLN A 407 5.94 -17.10 -26.18
N TYR A 408 5.35 -16.93 -24.99
CA TYR A 408 5.68 -17.69 -23.79
C TYR A 408 4.69 -18.83 -23.53
N SER A 409 3.66 -18.96 -24.36
CA SER A 409 2.66 -20.02 -24.24
C SER A 409 3.03 -21.23 -25.09
N GLU A 410 2.87 -22.43 -24.54
CA GLU A 410 2.96 -23.66 -25.30
C GLU A 410 1.79 -23.79 -26.27
N ILE A 411 0.61 -23.34 -25.85
CA ILE A 411 -0.59 -23.30 -26.67
C ILE A 411 -0.66 -21.95 -27.39
N LYS A 412 -0.43 -21.95 -28.69
CA LYS A 412 -0.37 -20.72 -29.52
C LYS A 412 -1.76 -20.22 -29.98
N ASP A 413 -2.82 -20.65 -29.33
CA ASP A 413 -4.18 -20.19 -29.63
C ASP A 413 -4.45 -18.82 -29.00
N ALA A 414 -4.88 -17.86 -29.81
CA ALA A 414 -5.20 -16.50 -29.37
C ALA A 414 -6.33 -16.48 -28.32
N THR A 415 -7.30 -17.38 -28.39
CA THR A 415 -8.40 -17.46 -27.43
C THR A 415 -7.92 -17.90 -26.06
N TYR A 416 -7.00 -18.87 -26.01
CA TYR A 416 -6.37 -19.33 -24.78
C TYR A 416 -5.57 -18.22 -24.10
N VAL A 417 -4.72 -17.51 -24.86
CA VAL A 417 -3.91 -16.39 -24.35
C VAL A 417 -4.78 -15.23 -23.88
N ARG A 418 -5.81 -14.87 -24.62
CA ARG A 418 -6.77 -13.82 -24.21
C ARG A 418 -7.55 -14.20 -22.96
N GLY A 419 -7.77 -15.47 -22.72
CA GLY A 419 -8.36 -15.96 -21.47
C GLY A 419 -7.52 -15.63 -20.25
N PHE A 420 -6.19 -15.79 -20.34
CA PHE A 420 -5.27 -15.35 -19.29
C PHE A 420 -5.29 -13.83 -19.09
N LEU A 421 -5.24 -13.08 -20.18
CA LEU A 421 -5.24 -11.62 -20.13
C LEU A 421 -6.56 -11.07 -19.56
N GLY A 422 -7.68 -11.68 -19.88
CA GLY A 422 -8.97 -11.29 -19.33
C GLY A 422 -9.04 -11.47 -17.82
N ARG A 423 -8.51 -12.58 -17.30
CA ARG A 423 -8.38 -12.83 -15.85
C ARG A 423 -7.45 -11.85 -15.16
N MET A 424 -6.46 -11.31 -15.87
CA MET A 424 -5.52 -10.31 -15.38
C MET A 424 -5.96 -8.86 -15.65
N LEU A 425 -7.26 -8.65 -15.87
CA LEU A 425 -7.89 -7.34 -16.05
C LEU A 425 -7.51 -6.63 -17.37
N PHE A 426 -7.22 -7.41 -18.40
CA PHE A 426 -7.10 -6.93 -19.78
C PHE A 426 -8.29 -7.40 -20.58
N PRO A 427 -9.37 -6.62 -20.67
CA PRO A 427 -10.53 -6.98 -21.48
C PRO A 427 -10.17 -7.05 -22.98
N GLY A 428 -11.02 -7.67 -23.80
CA GLY A 428 -10.70 -8.03 -25.17
C GLY A 428 -10.14 -6.92 -26.07
N GLU A 429 -10.58 -5.69 -25.86
CA GLU A 429 -10.05 -4.51 -26.57
C GLU A 429 -8.63 -4.13 -26.15
N ASP A 430 -8.25 -4.40 -24.91
CA ASP A 430 -6.91 -4.10 -24.40
C ASP A 430 -5.85 -5.05 -24.98
N GLY A 431 -6.23 -6.22 -25.42
CA GLY A 431 -5.31 -7.20 -26.04
C GLY A 431 -4.58 -6.71 -27.29
N VAL A 432 -5.07 -5.65 -27.93
CA VAL A 432 -4.45 -5.03 -29.11
C VAL A 432 -3.55 -3.84 -28.77
N LYS A 433 -3.49 -3.43 -27.51
CA LYS A 433 -2.56 -2.38 -27.06
C LYS A 433 -1.11 -2.84 -27.27
N ARG A 434 -0.24 -1.91 -27.61
CA ARG A 434 1.19 -2.17 -27.69
C ARG A 434 1.78 -2.24 -26.28
N VAL A 435 2.68 -3.18 -26.05
CA VAL A 435 3.31 -3.35 -24.73
C VAL A 435 4.15 -2.13 -24.32
N ARG A 436 4.64 -1.37 -25.28
CA ARG A 436 5.43 -0.16 -25.05
C ARG A 436 4.66 0.96 -24.35
N VAL A 437 3.34 1.04 -24.51
CA VAL A 437 2.50 2.11 -23.94
C VAL A 437 1.84 1.74 -22.61
N LEU A 438 2.15 0.58 -22.06
CA LEU A 438 1.56 0.11 -20.81
C LEU A 438 2.04 0.92 -19.60
N SER A 439 1.13 1.12 -18.64
CA SER A 439 1.48 1.66 -17.31
C SER A 439 2.34 0.67 -16.52
N GLY A 440 2.97 1.14 -15.42
CA GLY A 440 3.74 0.28 -14.54
C GLY A 440 2.95 -0.91 -13.99
N GLY A 441 1.74 -0.68 -13.52
CA GLY A 441 0.86 -1.75 -13.01
C GLY A 441 0.40 -2.72 -14.10
N GLU A 442 0.13 -2.23 -15.30
CA GLU A 442 -0.22 -3.07 -16.45
C GLU A 442 0.97 -3.96 -16.87
N LYS A 443 2.19 -3.42 -16.89
CA LYS A 443 3.41 -4.20 -17.14
C LYS A 443 3.60 -5.31 -16.12
N VAL A 444 3.41 -5.02 -14.84
CA VAL A 444 3.49 -6.02 -13.76
C VAL A 444 2.46 -7.13 -13.97
N ARG A 445 1.22 -6.79 -14.29
CA ARG A 445 0.17 -7.78 -14.58
C ARG A 445 0.50 -8.65 -15.80
N CYS A 446 1.12 -8.09 -16.82
CA CYS A 446 1.63 -8.85 -17.96
C CYS A 446 2.73 -9.84 -17.56
N LEU A 447 3.69 -9.42 -16.75
CA LEU A 447 4.75 -10.31 -16.25
C LEU A 447 4.20 -11.44 -15.37
N LEU A 448 3.23 -11.15 -14.54
CA LEU A 448 2.54 -12.18 -13.75
C LEU A 448 1.77 -13.17 -14.64
N SER A 449 1.15 -12.69 -15.71
CA SER A 449 0.52 -13.56 -16.73
C SER A 449 1.55 -14.48 -17.40
N LYS A 450 2.72 -13.96 -17.74
CA LYS A 450 3.85 -14.75 -18.28
C LYS A 450 4.29 -15.84 -17.30
N MET A 451 4.41 -15.52 -16.01
CA MET A 451 4.77 -16.50 -14.99
C MET A 451 3.70 -17.58 -14.81
N MET A 452 2.42 -17.22 -14.81
CA MET A 452 1.31 -18.19 -14.72
C MET A 452 1.28 -19.13 -15.93
N ILE A 453 1.45 -18.61 -17.14
CA ILE A 453 1.38 -19.40 -18.37
C ILE A 453 2.58 -20.34 -18.53
N SER A 454 3.71 -20.01 -17.90
CA SER A 454 4.94 -20.83 -17.94
C SER A 454 4.78 -22.17 -17.21
N GLY A 455 3.91 -22.24 -16.22
CA GLY A 455 3.74 -23.44 -15.39
C GLY A 455 4.97 -23.81 -14.57
N ALA A 456 5.83 -22.86 -14.22
CA ALA A 456 7.02 -23.10 -13.42
C ALA A 456 6.68 -23.55 -11.99
N ASN A 457 7.53 -24.38 -11.40
CA ASN A 457 7.40 -24.82 -10.02
C ASN A 457 8.28 -24.04 -9.04
N ILE A 458 9.08 -23.10 -9.54
CA ILE A 458 9.87 -22.16 -8.76
C ILE A 458 9.56 -20.75 -9.27
N LEU A 459 9.13 -19.88 -8.36
CA LEU A 459 8.85 -18.48 -8.65
C LEU A 459 9.92 -17.60 -7.99
N ILE A 460 10.55 -16.76 -8.78
CA ILE A 460 11.54 -15.78 -8.32
C ILE A 460 10.98 -14.39 -8.63
N LEU A 461 10.71 -13.61 -7.59
CA LEU A 461 10.01 -12.32 -7.70
C LEU A 461 10.82 -11.22 -7.02
N ASP A 462 11.30 -10.27 -7.81
CA ASP A 462 12.04 -9.11 -7.34
C ASP A 462 11.15 -7.88 -7.30
N GLU A 463 10.67 -7.51 -6.10
CA GLU A 463 9.77 -6.38 -5.86
C GLU A 463 8.49 -6.41 -6.73
N PRO A 464 7.71 -7.49 -6.72
CA PRO A 464 6.53 -7.60 -7.58
C PRO A 464 5.39 -6.67 -7.17
N THR A 465 5.42 -6.12 -5.95
CA THR A 465 4.35 -5.30 -5.38
C THR A 465 4.49 -3.80 -5.67
N ASN A 466 5.61 -3.32 -6.19
CA ASN A 466 5.93 -1.89 -6.34
C ASN A 466 4.95 -1.25 -7.27
N HIS A 467 4.37 -1.49 -8.20
CA HIS A 467 3.44 -0.73 -9.06
C HIS A 467 2.01 -1.27 -9.04
N LEU A 468 1.69 -2.10 -8.05
CA LEU A 468 0.38 -2.70 -7.93
C LEU A 468 -0.52 -1.89 -6.98
N ASP A 469 -1.79 -1.85 -7.31
CA ASP A 469 -2.82 -1.42 -6.38
C ASP A 469 -3.07 -2.47 -5.28
N MET A 470 -3.80 -2.09 -4.25
CA MET A 470 -4.05 -2.95 -3.10
C MET A 470 -4.79 -4.24 -3.48
N GLU A 471 -5.72 -4.17 -4.41
CA GLU A 471 -6.46 -5.32 -4.92
C GLU A 471 -5.54 -6.31 -5.63
N SER A 472 -4.64 -5.83 -6.46
CA SER A 472 -3.67 -6.67 -7.18
C SER A 472 -2.61 -7.26 -6.23
N ILE A 473 -2.15 -6.49 -5.24
CA ILE A 473 -1.25 -7.01 -4.19
C ILE A 473 -1.94 -8.13 -3.41
N THR A 474 -3.19 -7.94 -3.01
CA THR A 474 -3.97 -8.95 -2.28
C THR A 474 -4.16 -10.22 -3.12
N ALA A 475 -4.48 -10.08 -4.40
CA ALA A 475 -4.63 -11.22 -5.31
C ALA A 475 -3.33 -11.98 -5.51
N LEU A 476 -2.20 -11.27 -5.71
CA LEU A 476 -0.88 -11.89 -5.81
C LEU A 476 -0.49 -12.61 -4.52
N ASN A 477 -0.69 -11.96 -3.38
CA ASN A 477 -0.40 -12.53 -2.08
C ASN A 477 -1.16 -13.85 -1.85
N ASN A 478 -2.46 -13.86 -2.12
CA ASN A 478 -3.29 -15.06 -2.01
C ASN A 478 -2.85 -16.16 -2.98
N GLY A 479 -2.47 -15.78 -4.21
CA GLY A 479 -1.95 -16.73 -5.20
C GLY A 479 -0.64 -17.38 -4.77
N LEU A 480 0.25 -16.62 -4.14
CA LEU A 480 1.53 -17.14 -3.62
C LEU A 480 1.35 -18.01 -2.37
N ILE A 481 0.43 -17.67 -1.47
CA ILE A 481 0.11 -18.48 -0.29
C ILE A 481 -0.38 -19.88 -0.71
N LYS A 482 -1.18 -19.95 -1.76
CA LYS A 482 -1.71 -21.22 -2.29
C LYS A 482 -0.73 -21.98 -3.17
N PHE A 483 0.33 -21.35 -3.62
CA PHE A 483 1.29 -21.97 -4.55
C PHE A 483 2.01 -23.15 -3.88
N PRO A 484 1.97 -24.36 -4.47
CA PRO A 484 2.55 -25.56 -3.88
C PRO A 484 4.07 -25.68 -4.10
N GLY A 485 4.67 -24.84 -4.94
CA GLY A 485 6.09 -24.86 -5.25
C GLY A 485 6.94 -23.99 -4.34
N VAL A 486 8.16 -23.72 -4.79
CA VAL A 486 9.15 -22.90 -4.08
C VAL A 486 9.07 -21.46 -4.55
N ILE A 487 9.16 -20.53 -3.61
CA ILE A 487 9.16 -19.09 -3.85
C ILE A 487 10.42 -18.47 -3.27
N LEU A 488 11.13 -17.68 -4.11
CA LEU A 488 12.18 -16.77 -3.67
C LEU A 488 11.74 -15.35 -4.05
N PHE A 489 11.63 -14.47 -3.09
CA PHE A 489 11.10 -13.12 -3.36
C PHE A 489 11.68 -12.06 -2.44
N THR A 490 11.52 -10.82 -2.85
CA THR A 490 11.71 -9.65 -2.00
C THR A 490 10.57 -8.68 -2.22
N SER A 491 10.11 -8.04 -1.16
CA SER A 491 9.04 -7.03 -1.20
C SER A 491 9.15 -6.09 -0.01
N HIS A 492 8.77 -4.83 -0.23
CA HIS A 492 8.62 -3.84 0.85
C HIS A 492 7.27 -3.92 1.57
N ASP A 493 6.32 -4.69 1.06
CA ASP A 493 5.02 -4.88 1.69
C ASP A 493 5.14 -5.87 2.86
N HIS A 494 5.07 -5.36 4.09
CA HIS A 494 5.24 -6.16 5.30
C HIS A 494 4.24 -7.31 5.39
N GLN A 495 2.97 -7.07 5.11
CA GLN A 495 1.93 -8.10 5.15
C GLN A 495 2.16 -9.18 4.10
N PHE A 496 2.65 -8.81 2.93
CA PHE A 496 3.00 -9.74 1.87
C PHE A 496 4.13 -10.68 2.28
N VAL A 497 5.20 -10.15 2.87
CA VAL A 497 6.32 -10.94 3.39
C VAL A 497 5.87 -11.84 4.53
N GLN A 498 5.15 -11.28 5.52
CA GLN A 498 4.69 -12.01 6.70
C GLN A 498 3.79 -13.19 6.35
N SER A 499 2.88 -13.03 5.42
CA SER A 499 1.90 -14.07 5.06
C SER A 499 2.43 -15.12 4.07
N THR A 500 3.50 -14.83 3.35
CA THR A 500 4.04 -15.71 2.32
C THR A 500 5.27 -16.49 2.78
N ALA A 501 6.21 -15.85 3.49
CA ALA A 501 7.50 -16.44 3.83
C ALA A 501 7.44 -17.40 5.03
N ASN A 502 8.16 -18.50 4.94
CA ASN A 502 8.47 -19.40 6.05
C ASN A 502 9.97 -19.46 6.37
N ARG A 503 10.78 -18.73 5.62
CA ARG A 503 12.23 -18.63 5.78
C ARG A 503 12.68 -17.24 5.38
N ILE A 504 13.51 -16.61 6.22
CA ILE A 504 14.05 -15.28 5.99
C ILE A 504 15.55 -15.35 5.76
N MET A 505 16.02 -14.74 4.67
CA MET A 505 17.43 -14.56 4.36
C MET A 505 17.74 -13.07 4.29
N GLU A 506 18.55 -12.57 5.22
CA GLU A 506 18.99 -11.17 5.23
C GLU A 506 20.40 -11.06 4.67
N ILE A 507 20.58 -10.25 3.62
CA ILE A 507 21.89 -9.91 3.09
C ILE A 507 22.36 -8.64 3.80
N LEU A 508 23.43 -8.76 4.59
CA LEU A 508 24.01 -7.67 5.34
C LEU A 508 24.84 -6.74 4.43
N PRO A 509 25.12 -5.49 4.84
CA PRO A 509 25.88 -4.54 4.04
C PRO A 509 27.26 -5.03 3.61
N ASN A 510 27.90 -5.92 4.39
CA ASN A 510 29.17 -6.55 4.02
C ASN A 510 29.06 -7.72 3.02
N GLY A 511 27.85 -8.04 2.58
CA GLY A 511 27.57 -9.14 1.65
C GLY A 511 27.35 -10.50 2.29
N THR A 512 27.54 -10.65 3.60
CA THR A 512 27.24 -11.89 4.32
C THR A 512 25.75 -12.06 4.54
N MET A 513 25.29 -13.27 4.81
CA MET A 513 23.87 -13.58 4.89
C MET A 513 23.51 -14.21 6.24
N ILE A 514 22.40 -13.78 6.78
CA ILE A 514 21.70 -14.46 7.89
C ILE A 514 20.57 -15.28 7.28
N ASP A 515 20.51 -16.56 7.63
CA ASP A 515 19.49 -17.49 7.15
C ASP A 515 18.76 -18.08 8.36
N LYS A 516 17.44 -17.84 8.44
CA LYS A 516 16.60 -18.32 9.56
C LYS A 516 15.28 -18.85 9.06
N ILE A 517 14.91 -20.06 9.49
CA ILE A 517 13.59 -20.64 9.26
C ILE A 517 12.63 -20.05 10.28
N THR A 518 11.89 -19.02 9.88
CA THR A 518 10.99 -18.25 10.76
C THR A 518 10.03 -17.40 9.93
N THR A 519 9.02 -16.83 10.59
CA THR A 519 8.18 -15.78 10.00
C THR A 519 8.88 -14.42 10.07
N TYR A 520 8.39 -13.44 9.29
CA TYR A 520 9.02 -12.13 9.24
C TYR A 520 8.91 -11.37 10.57
N ASP A 521 7.75 -11.42 11.22
CA ASP A 521 7.56 -10.75 12.52
C ASP A 521 8.43 -11.36 13.62
N GLU A 522 8.55 -12.68 13.67
CA GLU A 522 9.45 -13.38 14.61
C GLU A 522 10.92 -13.03 14.34
N TYR A 523 11.29 -12.92 13.08
CA TYR A 523 12.64 -12.52 12.67
C TYR A 523 12.97 -11.10 13.13
N LEU A 524 12.07 -10.15 12.90
CA LEU A 524 12.26 -8.75 13.30
C LEU A 524 12.29 -8.58 14.84
N ALA A 525 11.54 -9.39 15.57
CA ALA A 525 11.49 -9.37 17.03
C ALA A 525 12.66 -10.14 17.69
N SER A 526 13.49 -10.85 16.93
CA SER A 526 14.58 -11.66 17.45
C SER A 526 15.76 -10.82 17.92
N ASP A 527 16.07 -10.85 19.21
CA ASP A 527 17.25 -10.20 19.79
C ASP A 527 18.56 -10.75 19.24
N GLU A 528 18.61 -12.03 18.91
CA GLU A 528 19.79 -12.67 18.32
C GLU A 528 20.11 -12.08 16.95
N MET A 529 19.09 -11.87 16.11
CA MET A 529 19.25 -11.28 14.77
C MET A 529 19.61 -9.80 14.86
N ALA A 530 19.01 -9.05 15.80
CA ALA A 530 19.36 -7.67 16.06
C ALA A 530 20.82 -7.52 16.52
N LYS A 531 21.32 -8.42 17.39
CA LYS A 531 22.72 -8.45 17.81
C LYS A 531 23.68 -8.74 16.67
N LYS A 532 23.35 -9.66 15.76
CA LYS A 532 24.18 -9.95 14.58
C LYS A 532 24.33 -8.75 13.66
N ARG A 533 23.25 -7.99 13.48
CA ARG A 533 23.27 -6.73 12.70
C ARG A 533 24.10 -5.66 13.41
N HIS A 534 23.92 -5.50 14.71
CA HIS A 534 24.61 -4.49 15.51
C HIS A 534 26.12 -4.72 15.63
N VAL A 535 26.55 -5.97 15.78
CA VAL A 535 27.99 -6.34 15.77
C VAL A 535 28.65 -5.93 14.45
N PHE A 536 27.91 -6.04 13.34
CA PHE A 536 28.41 -5.61 12.05
C PHE A 536 28.56 -4.08 11.96
N GLU A 537 27.58 -3.33 12.42
CA GLU A 537 27.62 -1.85 12.45
C GLU A 537 28.80 -1.32 13.26
N ILE A 538 29.08 -1.92 14.43
CA ILE A 538 30.23 -1.56 15.27
C ILE A 538 31.57 -1.82 14.56
N THR A 539 31.69 -2.92 13.83
CA THR A 539 32.93 -3.24 13.11
C THR A 539 33.20 -2.32 11.91
N GLU A 540 32.18 -1.72 11.32
CA GLU A 540 32.34 -0.69 10.29
C GLU A 540 32.79 0.66 10.88
N GLU A 541 32.27 1.07 12.02
CA GLU A 541 32.71 2.27 12.72
C GLU A 541 34.15 2.16 13.21
N ASP A 542 34.54 1.01 13.78
CA ASP A 542 35.91 0.74 14.20
C ASP A 542 36.89 0.67 13.01
N ALA A 543 36.43 0.37 11.81
CA ALA A 543 37.25 0.35 10.60
C ALA A 543 37.44 1.73 9.95
N GLN A 544 36.59 2.69 10.26
CA GLN A 544 36.71 4.07 9.78
C GLN A 544 37.58 4.94 10.69
N ASP A 545 37.78 4.55 11.97
CA ASP A 545 38.65 5.24 12.93
C ASP A 545 40.11 4.75 12.96
N ASN A 546 40.49 3.77 12.12
CA ASN A 546 41.85 3.31 11.87
C ASN A 546 42.28 3.60 10.42
#